data_820a97817119a1163759aa6d295ce989
#
_entry.id   820a97817119a1163759aa6d295ce989
#
_cell.length_a   1.000
_cell.length_b   1.000
_cell.length_c   1.000
_cell.angle_alpha   90.00
_cell.angle_beta   90.00
_cell.angle_gamma   90.00
#
_symmetry.space_group_name_H-M   'P 1'
#
loop_
_entity.id
_entity.type
_entity.pdbx_description
1 polymer ?
#
loop_
_entity_poly.entity_id
_entity_poly.type
_entity_poly.pdbx_seq_one_letter_code
_entity_poly.pdbx_strand_id
1 'polypeptide(L)'
;MLFRSSAHAELPSELTLRWSRRIGAGDDKRHQIAAAPVAQDGQIYTIDSHSMVTALDETGTILWQRELGKSTDALKDASGGGLAVHGTQLFVTTGFGTVVALDTSSGAWLWTQDLASYGGASPTVYENLLYIAARDGAAWAIDTSNGRIKWQVAGPTVAASHTGGPGPAVSDKYAVFPFGSGDVLASFRKGGLRSWNSGLSGARLRLASTQVRDLTGQPVIEGSSVYLASSVGRMAAVDLNTGLRIWTAKHGSQGHILLAGRAVFAVSDTSNLIRLSKDDGTLIWSTPLPKFTKKSLKLRAKIHAHFGPILAGERLILASSDGLIRQFNPSDGTLLSTVELPAGAASAPIVVNGTLYVLNTRGDLLAFR
;
A
#
# COMPACT_ATOMS: atom_id res chain seq x y z
N MET A 1 -9.83 3.26 -9.43
CA MET A 1 -8.80 2.74 -10.37
C MET A 1 -7.53 2.53 -9.58
N LEU A 2 -7.38 1.34 -9.03
CA LEU A 2 -6.32 0.99 -8.08
C LEU A 2 -5.04 0.68 -8.82
N PHE A 3 -3.95 1.28 -8.35
CA PHE A 3 -2.55 0.90 -8.63
C PHE A 3 -2.35 -0.10 -9.79
N ARG A 4 -2.86 0.21 -10.94
CA ARG A 4 -2.26 -0.30 -12.15
C ARG A 4 -1.00 0.54 -12.32
N SER A 5 0.12 0.07 -11.74
CA SER A 5 1.39 0.31 -12.40
C SER A 5 1.14 -0.20 -13.82
N SER A 6 0.80 0.72 -14.71
CA SER A 6 0.61 0.34 -16.10
C SER A 6 1.94 -0.28 -16.51
N ALA A 7 1.92 -1.55 -16.92
CA ALA A 7 3.11 -2.23 -17.46
C ALA A 7 3.73 -1.45 -18.65
N HIS A 8 3.10 -0.36 -19.03
CA HIS A 8 3.44 0.56 -20.09
C HIS A 8 3.73 2.00 -19.62
N ALA A 9 3.88 2.26 -18.28
CA ALA A 9 4.32 3.58 -17.87
C ALA A 9 5.73 3.82 -18.40
N GLU A 10 5.85 4.76 -19.33
CA GLU A 10 7.15 5.19 -19.82
C GLU A 10 7.92 5.83 -18.66
N LEU A 11 9.19 5.50 -18.53
CA LEU A 11 10.08 6.11 -17.55
C LEU A 11 11.50 6.10 -18.14
N PRO A 12 12.24 7.22 -18.12
CA PRO A 12 13.62 7.26 -18.60
C PRO A 12 14.51 6.23 -17.94
N SER A 13 15.52 5.73 -18.65
CA SER A 13 16.48 4.75 -18.09
C SER A 13 17.34 5.37 -16.99
N GLU A 14 17.78 6.61 -17.19
CA GLU A 14 18.50 7.39 -16.22
C GLU A 14 17.53 8.32 -15.50
N LEU A 15 17.40 8.13 -14.20
CA LEU A 15 16.53 8.96 -13.36
C LEU A 15 17.34 10.09 -12.74
N THR A 16 16.91 11.32 -12.97
CA THR A 16 17.49 12.52 -12.35
C THR A 16 16.45 13.22 -11.50
N LEU A 17 16.86 13.70 -10.32
CA LEU A 17 15.98 14.48 -9.45
C LEU A 17 15.64 15.82 -10.15
N ARG A 18 14.35 16.04 -10.39
CA ARG A 18 13.84 17.28 -11.02
C ARG A 18 13.51 18.33 -9.98
N TRP A 19 12.79 17.91 -8.94
CA TRP A 19 12.42 18.77 -7.84
C TRP A 19 12.15 17.98 -6.56
N SER A 20 12.23 18.67 -5.44
CA SER A 20 11.82 18.17 -4.13
C SER A 20 10.92 19.21 -3.47
N ARG A 21 9.81 18.79 -2.89
CA ARG A 21 8.84 19.67 -2.23
C ARG A 21 8.45 19.13 -0.87
N ARG A 22 8.56 19.97 0.15
CA ARG A 22 8.06 19.67 1.49
C ARG A 22 6.54 19.61 1.47
N ILE A 23 5.97 18.47 1.96
CA ILE A 23 4.51 18.26 2.00
C ILE A 23 3.96 18.34 3.44
N GLY A 24 4.79 18.31 4.45
CA GLY A 24 4.40 18.35 5.85
C GLY A 24 5.44 17.78 6.79
N ALA A 25 4.99 17.14 7.87
CA ALA A 25 5.85 16.50 8.85
C ALA A 25 6.42 15.17 8.29
N GLY A 26 7.67 14.88 8.60
CA GLY A 26 8.31 13.60 8.32
C GLY A 26 8.07 12.56 9.41
N ASP A 27 8.78 11.44 9.28
CA ASP A 27 8.77 10.37 10.27
C ASP A 27 9.41 10.80 11.58
N ASP A 28 8.79 10.43 12.68
CA ASP A 28 9.37 10.52 14.01
C ASP A 28 9.31 9.17 14.75
N LYS A 29 9.59 9.15 16.06
CA LYS A 29 9.58 7.90 16.84
C LYS A 29 8.20 7.27 16.99
N ARG A 30 7.13 8.04 16.90
CA ARG A 30 5.74 7.63 17.13
C ARG A 30 4.91 7.67 15.85
N HIS A 31 5.23 8.58 14.94
CA HIS A 31 4.44 8.86 13.75
C HIS A 31 5.26 8.57 12.50
N GLN A 32 4.69 7.82 11.59
CA GLN A 32 5.32 7.44 10.33
C GLN A 32 4.38 7.75 9.19
N ILE A 33 4.95 8.14 8.07
CA ILE A 33 4.23 8.24 6.80
C ILE A 33 3.95 6.80 6.35
N ALA A 34 2.68 6.43 6.28
CA ALA A 34 2.27 5.07 5.93
C ALA A 34 1.63 4.97 4.55
N ALA A 35 1.07 6.06 4.04
CA ALA A 35 0.38 6.07 2.76
C ALA A 35 1.32 6.39 1.60
N ALA A 36 1.19 5.63 0.51
CA ALA A 36 1.77 6.02 -0.76
C ALA A 36 1.04 7.25 -1.32
N PRO A 37 1.70 8.11 -2.10
CA PRO A 37 1.03 9.13 -2.88
C PRO A 37 -0.01 8.52 -3.82
N VAL A 38 -1.08 9.25 -4.12
CA VAL A 38 -2.03 8.90 -5.17
C VAL A 38 -2.10 10.04 -6.18
N ALA A 39 -2.45 9.73 -7.43
CA ALA A 39 -2.51 10.75 -8.46
C ALA A 39 -3.68 10.53 -9.41
N GLN A 40 -4.25 11.61 -9.88
CA GLN A 40 -5.27 11.64 -10.91
C GLN A 40 -5.23 12.99 -11.63
N ASP A 41 -5.41 12.97 -12.95
CA ASP A 41 -5.54 14.16 -13.80
C ASP A 41 -4.41 15.20 -13.61
N GLY A 42 -3.15 14.73 -13.48
CA GLY A 42 -1.97 15.58 -13.28
C GLY A 42 -1.81 16.16 -11.88
N GLN A 43 -2.67 15.79 -10.94
CA GLN A 43 -2.55 16.18 -9.53
C GLN A 43 -2.06 15.00 -8.69
N ILE A 44 -1.17 15.29 -7.75
CA ILE A 44 -0.60 14.33 -6.81
C ILE A 44 -1.06 14.69 -5.40
N TYR A 45 -1.56 13.69 -4.68
CA TYR A 45 -2.05 13.85 -3.31
C TYR A 45 -1.19 13.02 -2.36
N THR A 46 -0.81 13.63 -1.26
CA THR A 46 0.00 13.01 -0.21
C THR A 46 -0.62 13.26 1.15
N ILE A 47 -0.30 12.41 2.11
CA ILE A 47 -0.61 12.62 3.52
C ILE A 47 0.69 12.45 4.32
N ASP A 48 0.96 13.35 5.22
CA ASP A 48 2.13 13.31 6.09
C ASP A 48 1.89 12.47 7.36
N SER A 49 2.89 12.39 8.23
CA SER A 49 2.81 11.62 9.48
C SER A 49 1.83 12.21 10.51
N HIS A 50 1.38 13.46 10.35
CA HIS A 50 0.44 14.17 11.24
C HIS A 50 -0.91 14.45 10.58
N SER A 51 -1.26 13.71 9.52
CA SER A 51 -2.54 13.83 8.80
C SER A 51 -2.74 15.14 8.04
N MET A 52 -1.65 15.83 7.65
CA MET A 52 -1.70 16.92 6.68
C MET A 52 -1.81 16.34 5.27
N VAL A 53 -2.89 16.63 4.58
CA VAL A 53 -3.08 16.30 3.17
C VAL A 53 -2.58 17.46 2.31
N THR A 54 -1.75 17.14 1.33
CA THR A 54 -1.19 18.12 0.38
C THR A 54 -1.50 17.68 -1.04
N ALA A 55 -2.08 18.57 -1.82
CA ALA A 55 -2.23 18.41 -3.27
C ALA A 55 -1.19 19.26 -4.00
N LEU A 56 -0.56 18.65 -4.99
CA LEU A 56 0.46 19.29 -5.83
C LEU A 56 0.14 19.04 -7.30
N ASP A 57 0.64 19.92 -8.15
CA ASP A 57 0.74 19.64 -9.59
C ASP A 57 2.04 18.88 -9.93
N GLU A 58 2.20 18.47 -11.18
CA GLU A 58 3.38 17.75 -11.66
C GLU A 58 4.68 18.57 -11.61
N THR A 59 4.60 19.90 -11.46
CA THR A 59 5.75 20.79 -11.30
C THR A 59 6.21 20.90 -9.85
N GLY A 60 5.46 20.32 -8.90
CA GLY A 60 5.71 20.41 -7.47
C GLY A 60 5.16 21.68 -6.83
N THR A 61 4.25 22.41 -7.53
CA THR A 61 3.53 23.53 -6.94
C THR A 61 2.43 23.01 -6.04
N ILE A 62 2.39 23.48 -4.80
CA ILE A 62 1.31 23.13 -3.87
C ILE A 62 0.05 23.87 -4.30
N LEU A 63 -1.00 23.12 -4.60
CA LEU A 63 -2.31 23.66 -4.98
C LEU A 63 -3.13 23.99 -3.74
N TRP A 64 -3.17 23.08 -2.78
CA TRP A 64 -3.81 23.29 -1.49
C TRP A 64 -3.24 22.33 -0.42
N GLN A 65 -3.47 22.68 0.84
CA GLN A 65 -3.17 21.84 2.00
C GLN A 65 -4.35 21.80 2.94
N ARG A 66 -4.58 20.64 3.57
CA ARG A 66 -5.67 20.44 4.53
C ARG A 66 -5.21 19.57 5.69
N GLU A 67 -5.29 20.11 6.89
CA GLU A 67 -5.08 19.38 8.12
C GLU A 67 -6.36 18.62 8.51
N LEU A 68 -6.26 17.31 8.80
CA LEU A 68 -7.40 16.46 9.14
C LEU A 68 -7.48 16.11 10.63
N GLY A 69 -6.52 16.57 11.46
CA GLY A 69 -6.52 16.38 12.90
C GLY A 69 -7.70 17.11 13.54
N LYS A 70 -8.35 16.47 14.53
CA LYS A 70 -9.34 17.17 15.37
C LYS A 70 -8.60 18.05 16.37
N SER A 71 -9.09 19.26 16.61
CA SER A 71 -8.49 20.20 17.59
C SER A 71 -8.52 19.68 19.04
N THR A 72 -9.36 18.70 19.34
CA THR A 72 -9.51 18.05 20.66
C THR A 72 -8.61 16.84 20.83
N ASP A 73 -8.14 16.24 19.74
CA ASP A 73 -7.24 15.10 19.80
C ASP A 73 -5.82 15.65 19.82
N ALA A 74 -5.01 15.23 20.77
CA ALA A 74 -3.60 15.57 20.72
C ALA A 74 -3.08 15.08 19.36
N LEU A 75 -2.64 15.99 18.49
CA LEU A 75 -2.09 15.75 17.14
C LEU A 75 -0.95 14.69 17.14
N LYS A 76 -0.65 14.15 18.31
CA LYS A 76 0.46 13.24 18.60
C LYS A 76 0.03 11.79 18.85
N ASP A 77 -1.26 11.45 18.81
CA ASP A 77 -1.70 10.15 19.33
C ASP A 77 -2.07 9.12 18.25
N ALA A 78 -2.27 9.51 17.00
CA ALA A 78 -2.51 8.56 15.92
C ALA A 78 -1.76 8.95 14.64
N SER A 79 -0.93 8.05 14.19
CA SER A 79 -0.30 8.09 12.88
C SER A 79 -0.93 7.06 11.95
N GLY A 80 -0.74 7.28 10.68
CA GLY A 80 -1.25 6.39 9.65
C GLY A 80 -2.45 6.99 8.94
N GLY A 81 -2.74 6.42 7.82
CA GLY A 81 -3.80 6.85 6.94
C GLY A 81 -3.64 6.19 5.59
N GLY A 82 -4.63 6.34 4.76
CA GLY A 82 -4.62 5.89 3.38
C GLY A 82 -5.33 6.89 2.49
N LEU A 83 -4.98 6.90 1.24
CA LEU A 83 -5.54 7.79 0.23
C LEU A 83 -6.15 6.98 -0.91
N ALA A 84 -7.28 7.45 -1.43
CA ALA A 84 -7.81 7.03 -2.71
C ALA A 84 -8.44 8.23 -3.42
N VAL A 85 -8.21 8.38 -4.70
CA VAL A 85 -8.79 9.45 -5.51
C VAL A 85 -9.69 8.86 -6.58
N HIS A 86 -10.85 9.48 -6.78
CA HIS A 86 -11.78 9.11 -7.84
C HIS A 86 -12.66 10.29 -8.27
N GLY A 87 -12.58 10.65 -9.54
CA GLY A 87 -13.30 11.82 -10.07
C GLY A 87 -12.88 13.09 -9.33
N THR A 88 -13.85 13.82 -8.83
CA THR A 88 -13.65 15.08 -8.08
C THR A 88 -13.44 14.89 -6.58
N GLN A 89 -13.25 13.66 -6.12
CA GLN A 89 -13.20 13.35 -4.69
C GLN A 89 -11.89 12.65 -4.30
N LEU A 90 -11.27 13.13 -3.23
CA LEU A 90 -10.17 12.51 -2.54
C LEU A 90 -10.67 11.92 -1.22
N PHE A 91 -10.53 10.62 -1.05
CA PHE A 91 -10.93 9.93 0.19
C PHE A 91 -9.68 9.66 1.03
N VAL A 92 -9.77 10.03 2.29
CA VAL A 92 -8.68 9.91 3.25
C VAL A 92 -9.17 9.14 4.47
N THR A 93 -8.50 8.06 4.82
CA THR A 93 -8.65 7.43 6.13
C THR A 93 -7.59 8.00 7.07
N THR A 94 -7.98 8.25 8.32
CA THR A 94 -7.06 8.75 9.35
C THR A 94 -6.77 7.66 10.39
N GLY A 95 -5.67 7.79 11.11
CA GLY A 95 -5.35 6.92 12.24
C GLY A 95 -6.39 6.96 13.38
N PHE A 96 -7.22 8.00 13.41
CA PHE A 96 -8.31 8.19 14.38
C PHE A 96 -9.62 7.44 14.04
N GLY A 97 -9.63 6.66 12.94
CA GLY A 97 -10.81 5.89 12.53
C GLY A 97 -11.86 6.69 11.78
N THR A 98 -11.52 7.88 11.29
CA THR A 98 -12.42 8.68 10.45
C THR A 98 -12.07 8.51 8.98
N VAL A 99 -13.09 8.58 8.15
CA VAL A 99 -12.99 8.69 6.69
C VAL A 99 -13.47 10.09 6.30
N VAL A 100 -12.67 10.77 5.52
CA VAL A 100 -12.96 12.12 5.04
C VAL A 100 -12.98 12.11 3.53
N ALA A 101 -13.97 12.74 2.92
CA ALA A 101 -13.94 13.08 1.51
C ALA A 101 -13.66 14.57 1.34
N LEU A 102 -12.69 14.87 0.48
CA LEU A 102 -12.29 16.22 0.11
C LEU A 102 -12.52 16.43 -1.38
N ASP A 103 -12.85 17.64 -1.76
CA ASP A 103 -12.86 18.06 -3.15
C ASP A 103 -11.42 18.12 -3.69
N THR A 104 -11.16 17.50 -4.83
CA THR A 104 -9.82 17.39 -5.39
C THR A 104 -9.22 18.74 -5.80
N SER A 105 -10.04 19.69 -6.23
CA SER A 105 -9.59 20.99 -6.75
C SER A 105 -9.26 22.00 -5.65
N SER A 106 -9.97 21.95 -4.52
CA SER A 106 -9.93 22.97 -3.46
C SER A 106 -9.53 22.45 -2.08
N GLY A 107 -9.53 21.11 -1.88
CA GLY A 107 -9.37 20.52 -0.55
C GLY A 107 -10.53 20.82 0.39
N ALA A 108 -11.69 21.27 -0.12
CA ALA A 108 -12.88 21.51 0.69
C ALA A 108 -13.46 20.20 1.23
N TRP A 109 -13.92 20.23 2.46
CA TRP A 109 -14.61 19.10 3.09
C TRP A 109 -15.95 18.84 2.41
N LEU A 110 -16.18 17.63 1.94
CA LEU A 110 -17.45 17.20 1.36
C LEU A 110 -18.29 16.46 2.41
N TRP A 111 -17.68 15.47 3.07
CA TRP A 111 -18.32 14.74 4.16
C TRP A 111 -17.26 14.05 5.04
N THR A 112 -17.68 13.63 6.22
CA THR A 112 -16.90 12.84 7.18
C THR A 112 -17.72 11.70 7.72
N GLN A 113 -17.15 10.50 7.82
CA GLN A 113 -17.75 9.33 8.44
C GLN A 113 -16.83 8.81 9.54
N ASP A 114 -17.35 8.72 10.74
CA ASP A 114 -16.66 8.05 11.87
C ASP A 114 -16.97 6.55 11.84
N LEU A 115 -15.94 5.74 11.84
CA LEU A 115 -16.07 4.28 11.80
C LEU A 115 -16.03 3.66 13.21
N ALA A 116 -15.88 4.47 14.28
CA ALA A 116 -15.74 4.02 15.65
C ALA A 116 -14.66 2.91 15.85
N SER A 117 -13.68 2.90 14.97
CA SER A 117 -12.59 1.92 14.92
C SER A 117 -11.29 2.61 14.59
N TYR A 118 -10.20 2.10 15.12
CA TYR A 118 -8.89 2.61 14.74
C TYR A 118 -8.62 2.25 13.27
N GLY A 119 -8.65 3.28 12.43
CA GLY A 119 -8.42 3.19 10.99
C GLY A 119 -6.94 3.22 10.63
N GLY A 120 -6.65 3.36 9.36
CA GLY A 120 -5.31 3.48 8.82
C GLY A 120 -5.08 2.59 7.60
N ALA A 121 -6.01 1.70 7.27
CA ALA A 121 -5.95 0.96 6.02
C ALA A 121 -6.27 1.88 4.84
N SER A 122 -5.58 1.68 3.72
CA SER A 122 -5.88 2.41 2.49
C SER A 122 -7.29 2.08 2.01
N PRO A 123 -8.12 3.08 1.70
CA PRO A 123 -9.44 2.85 1.14
C PRO A 123 -9.34 2.45 -0.33
N THR A 124 -10.36 1.78 -0.83
CA THR A 124 -10.48 1.39 -2.22
C THR A 124 -11.81 1.87 -2.79
N VAL A 125 -11.75 2.67 -3.84
CA VAL A 125 -12.96 3.12 -4.54
C VAL A 125 -13.25 2.23 -5.74
N TYR A 126 -14.49 1.82 -5.86
CA TYR A 126 -14.99 1.14 -7.04
C TYR A 126 -16.42 1.62 -7.35
N GLU A 127 -16.62 2.24 -8.52
CA GLU A 127 -17.85 2.95 -8.87
C GLU A 127 -18.19 4.01 -7.78
N ASN A 128 -19.40 3.96 -7.24
CA ASN A 128 -19.92 4.88 -6.23
C ASN A 128 -19.74 4.40 -4.78
N LEU A 129 -18.92 3.38 -4.55
CA LEU A 129 -18.67 2.83 -3.22
C LEU A 129 -17.19 2.88 -2.84
N LEU A 130 -16.95 3.26 -1.60
CA LEU A 130 -15.66 3.24 -0.94
C LEU A 130 -15.61 2.03 0.00
N TYR A 131 -14.60 1.19 -0.13
CA TYR A 131 -14.39 -0.03 0.65
C TYR A 131 -13.23 0.14 1.61
N ILE A 132 -13.41 -0.27 2.86
CA ILE A 132 -12.40 -0.15 3.92
C ILE A 132 -12.42 -1.42 4.75
N ALA A 133 -11.22 -1.92 5.10
CA ALA A 133 -11.03 -2.93 6.14
C ALA A 133 -10.45 -2.24 7.38
N ALA A 134 -11.09 -2.37 8.54
CA ALA A 134 -10.58 -1.80 9.77
C ALA A 134 -9.88 -2.82 10.64
N ARG A 135 -9.14 -2.30 11.60
CA ARG A 135 -8.31 -3.10 12.52
C ARG A 135 -9.11 -3.93 13.52
N ASP A 136 -10.32 -3.51 13.85
CA ASP A 136 -11.24 -4.24 14.71
C ASP A 136 -11.88 -5.47 14.04
N GLY A 137 -11.53 -5.71 12.77
CA GLY A 137 -12.07 -6.80 11.97
C GLY A 137 -13.36 -6.44 11.26
N ALA A 138 -13.81 -5.19 11.26
CA ALA A 138 -14.96 -4.79 10.46
C ALA A 138 -14.53 -4.37 9.04
N ALA A 139 -15.41 -4.63 8.08
CA ALA A 139 -15.29 -4.18 6.71
C ALA A 139 -16.54 -3.40 6.31
N TRP A 140 -16.36 -2.28 5.62
CA TRP A 140 -17.45 -1.38 5.23
C TRP A 140 -17.45 -1.10 3.74
N ALA A 141 -18.66 -0.86 3.23
CA ALA A 141 -18.89 -0.14 2.00
C ALA A 141 -19.65 1.15 2.31
N ILE A 142 -19.11 2.26 1.85
CA ILE A 142 -19.59 3.62 2.12
C ILE A 142 -19.94 4.27 0.78
N ASP A 143 -21.06 4.97 0.73
CA ASP A 143 -21.46 5.75 -0.43
C ASP A 143 -20.52 6.95 -0.62
N THR A 144 -19.88 7.03 -1.79
CA THR A 144 -18.89 8.10 -2.07
C THR A 144 -19.53 9.49 -2.12
N SER A 145 -20.82 9.60 -2.44
CA SER A 145 -21.48 10.89 -2.61
C SER A 145 -21.82 11.59 -1.28
N ASN A 146 -22.01 10.83 -0.19
CA ASN A 146 -22.54 11.37 1.07
C ASN A 146 -21.95 10.77 2.34
N GLY A 147 -21.02 9.80 2.23
CA GLY A 147 -20.36 9.16 3.37
C GLY A 147 -21.22 8.17 4.14
N ARG A 148 -22.42 7.84 3.69
CA ARG A 148 -23.30 6.89 4.42
C ARG A 148 -22.84 5.45 4.24
N ILE A 149 -22.83 4.70 5.33
CA ILE A 149 -22.55 3.27 5.33
C ILE A 149 -23.70 2.56 4.60
N LYS A 150 -23.38 1.86 3.51
CA LYS A 150 -24.32 1.01 2.77
C LYS A 150 -24.47 -0.35 3.40
N TRP A 151 -23.36 -0.94 3.81
CA TRP A 151 -23.32 -2.20 4.52
C TRP A 151 -22.01 -2.35 5.30
N GLN A 152 -22.05 -3.23 6.27
CA GLN A 152 -20.92 -3.62 7.12
C GLN A 152 -20.87 -5.13 7.25
N VAL A 153 -19.68 -5.70 7.28
CA VAL A 153 -19.45 -7.13 7.53
C VAL A 153 -18.42 -7.26 8.64
N ALA A 154 -18.73 -8.06 9.65
CA ALA A 154 -17.77 -8.37 10.69
C ALA A 154 -16.78 -9.43 10.18
N GLY A 155 -15.51 -9.20 10.31
CA GLY A 155 -14.42 -10.14 10.08
C GLY A 155 -13.81 -10.60 11.42
N PRO A 156 -12.70 -11.33 11.37
CA PRO A 156 -11.99 -11.77 12.57
C PRO A 156 -11.32 -10.59 13.28
N THR A 157 -11.49 -10.51 14.59
CA THR A 157 -10.84 -9.52 15.44
C THR A 157 -9.42 -9.95 15.81
N VAL A 158 -8.48 -8.99 15.87
CA VAL A 158 -7.09 -9.24 16.30
C VAL A 158 -6.66 -8.24 17.36
N ALA A 159 -5.89 -8.72 18.34
CA ALA A 159 -5.39 -7.87 19.42
C ALA A 159 -4.25 -6.93 19.00
N ALA A 160 -3.53 -7.23 17.92
CA ALA A 160 -2.42 -6.41 17.41
C ALA A 160 -2.28 -6.55 15.89
N SER A 161 -2.10 -5.43 15.21
CA SER A 161 -1.78 -5.37 13.77
C SER A 161 -0.85 -4.19 13.47
N HIS A 162 -0.20 -4.19 12.32
CA HIS A 162 0.66 -3.08 11.89
C HIS A 162 -0.14 -1.80 11.63
N THR A 163 0.50 -0.65 11.84
CA THR A 163 -0.07 0.66 11.47
C THR A 163 -0.16 0.75 9.95
N GLY A 164 -1.31 1.18 9.42
CA GLY A 164 -1.51 1.29 7.97
C GLY A 164 -1.73 -0.09 7.33
N GLY A 165 -2.92 -0.64 7.40
CA GLY A 165 -3.25 -1.92 6.75
C GLY A 165 -3.42 -1.81 5.24
N PRO A 166 -3.32 -2.94 4.50
CA PRO A 166 -3.62 -2.99 3.08
C PRO A 166 -5.10 -2.70 2.81
N GLY A 167 -5.35 -2.02 1.69
CA GLY A 167 -6.72 -1.78 1.20
C GLY A 167 -7.38 -3.07 0.69
N PRO A 168 -8.72 -3.09 0.61
CA PRO A 168 -9.44 -4.17 -0.05
C PRO A 168 -9.18 -4.22 -1.56
N ALA A 169 -9.27 -5.40 -2.16
CA ALA A 169 -9.35 -5.54 -3.60
C ALA A 169 -10.83 -5.67 -4.02
N VAL A 170 -11.22 -5.00 -5.10
CA VAL A 170 -12.60 -4.95 -5.54
C VAL A 170 -12.72 -5.27 -7.02
N SER A 171 -13.69 -6.10 -7.37
CA SER A 171 -14.09 -6.44 -8.73
C SER A 171 -15.57 -6.11 -8.94
N ASP A 172 -16.11 -6.34 -10.12
CA ASP A 172 -17.53 -6.13 -10.42
C ASP A 172 -18.46 -6.88 -9.46
N LYS A 173 -18.06 -8.08 -9.04
CA LYS A 173 -18.88 -8.97 -8.22
C LYS A 173 -18.50 -9.00 -6.75
N TYR A 174 -17.20 -8.94 -6.45
CA TYR A 174 -16.67 -9.18 -5.11
C TYR A 174 -15.85 -8.02 -4.56
N ALA A 175 -15.93 -7.84 -3.24
CA ALA A 175 -14.95 -7.09 -2.45
C ALA A 175 -14.20 -8.08 -1.54
N VAL A 176 -12.87 -8.05 -1.59
CA VAL A 176 -11.97 -8.97 -0.88
C VAL A 176 -11.22 -8.16 0.17
N PHE A 177 -11.50 -8.42 1.44
CA PHE A 177 -10.98 -7.68 2.59
C PHE A 177 -9.86 -8.44 3.27
N PRO A 178 -8.66 -7.85 3.38
CA PRO A 178 -7.57 -8.40 4.15
C PRO A 178 -7.68 -8.00 5.62
N PHE A 179 -7.42 -8.93 6.55
CA PHE A 179 -7.42 -8.66 7.98
C PHE A 179 -6.07 -8.96 8.63
N GLY A 180 -5.82 -8.32 9.75
CA GLY A 180 -4.60 -8.50 10.55
C GLY A 180 -4.43 -9.88 11.17
N SER A 181 -5.47 -10.72 11.15
CA SER A 181 -5.37 -12.14 11.56
C SER A 181 -4.64 -13.03 10.53
N GLY A 182 -4.37 -12.51 9.33
CA GLY A 182 -3.95 -13.32 8.18
C GLY A 182 -5.13 -13.92 7.41
N ASP A 183 -6.35 -13.58 7.79
CA ASP A 183 -7.56 -14.03 7.11
C ASP A 183 -7.98 -13.05 6.03
N VAL A 184 -8.68 -13.57 5.03
CA VAL A 184 -9.29 -12.83 3.93
C VAL A 184 -10.76 -13.18 3.87
N LEU A 185 -11.59 -12.17 3.79
CA LEU A 185 -13.04 -12.31 3.59
C LEU A 185 -13.42 -11.76 2.22
N ALA A 186 -14.10 -12.55 1.42
CA ALA A 186 -14.79 -12.06 0.24
C ALA A 186 -16.28 -11.91 0.50
N SER A 187 -16.84 -10.78 0.09
CA SER A 187 -18.26 -10.51 0.10
C SER A 187 -18.75 -10.08 -1.27
N PHE A 188 -20.04 -10.26 -1.53
CA PHE A 188 -20.67 -9.66 -2.70
C PHE A 188 -20.62 -8.13 -2.58
N ARG A 189 -20.07 -7.47 -3.58
CA ARG A 189 -19.75 -6.04 -3.58
C ARG A 189 -20.96 -5.13 -3.26
N LYS A 190 -22.11 -5.41 -3.86
CA LYS A 190 -23.28 -4.54 -3.73
C LYS A 190 -24.05 -4.67 -2.42
N GLY A 191 -24.00 -5.83 -1.76
CA GLY A 191 -24.85 -6.10 -0.59
C GLY A 191 -24.10 -6.58 0.65
N GLY A 192 -22.79 -6.76 0.59
CA GLY A 192 -21.99 -7.19 1.73
C GLY A 192 -22.19 -8.64 2.17
N LEU A 193 -23.05 -9.42 1.48
CA LEU A 193 -23.24 -10.82 1.80
C LEU A 193 -21.92 -11.58 1.66
N ARG A 194 -21.52 -12.32 2.70
CA ARG A 194 -20.31 -13.13 2.67
C ARG A 194 -20.39 -14.20 1.61
N SER A 195 -19.32 -14.36 0.84
CA SER A 195 -19.17 -15.40 -0.16
C SER A 195 -18.29 -16.53 0.34
N TRP A 196 -17.06 -16.21 0.71
CA TRP A 196 -16.08 -17.16 1.22
C TRP A 196 -15.07 -16.50 2.16
N ASN A 197 -14.40 -17.33 2.96
CA ASN A 197 -13.25 -16.97 3.78
C ASN A 197 -12.05 -17.81 3.37
N SER A 198 -10.87 -17.23 3.41
CA SER A 198 -9.61 -17.95 3.24
C SER A 198 -8.57 -17.36 4.20
N GLY A 199 -7.56 -18.10 4.56
CA GLY A 199 -6.50 -17.64 5.45
C GLY A 199 -5.13 -18.04 4.96
N LEU A 200 -4.14 -17.16 5.11
CA LEU A 200 -2.74 -17.46 4.90
C LEU A 200 -2.10 -17.88 6.23
N SER A 201 -2.48 -19.05 6.74
CA SER A 201 -1.85 -19.61 7.92
C SER A 201 -0.44 -20.10 7.60
N GLY A 202 0.55 -19.70 8.39
CA GLY A 202 1.93 -20.12 8.29
C GLY A 202 2.76 -19.40 9.36
N ALA A 203 3.71 -20.10 9.93
CA ALA A 203 4.73 -19.51 10.80
C ALA A 203 6.09 -20.01 10.33
N ARG A 204 7.08 -19.12 10.23
CA ARG A 204 8.47 -19.56 10.16
C ARG A 204 8.91 -19.89 11.59
N LEU A 205 9.18 -21.15 11.87
CA LEU A 205 9.75 -21.58 13.14
C LEU A 205 11.05 -20.78 13.41
N ARG A 206 11.16 -20.22 14.64
CA ARG A 206 12.33 -19.49 15.18
C ARG A 206 12.49 -18.01 14.80
N LEU A 207 11.47 -17.33 14.29
CA LEU A 207 11.52 -15.87 14.16
C LEU A 207 10.48 -15.25 15.11
N ALA A 208 10.89 -14.37 16.03
CA ALA A 208 10.01 -13.67 16.97
C ALA A 208 8.98 -12.77 16.24
N SER A 209 9.28 -12.33 15.02
CA SER A 209 8.37 -11.55 14.16
C SER A 209 7.16 -12.35 13.64
N THR A 210 7.10 -13.67 13.86
CA THR A 210 6.00 -14.53 13.38
C THR A 210 4.76 -14.52 14.28
N GLN A 211 4.78 -13.76 15.37
CA GLN A 211 3.60 -13.61 16.23
C GLN A 211 2.54 -12.66 15.64
N VAL A 212 2.94 -11.75 14.76
CA VAL A 212 2.03 -10.86 14.03
C VAL A 212 1.79 -11.46 12.64
N ARG A 213 0.60 -12.00 12.41
CA ARG A 213 0.22 -12.76 11.20
C ARG A 213 -0.41 -11.90 10.13
N ASP A 214 -0.14 -10.60 10.11
CA ASP A 214 -0.80 -9.65 9.25
C ASP A 214 -0.64 -9.98 7.76
N LEU A 215 -1.71 -9.79 7.03
CA LEU A 215 -1.63 -9.57 5.58
C LEU A 215 -1.03 -8.18 5.38
N THR A 216 0.18 -8.13 4.88
CA THR A 216 0.91 -6.87 4.66
C THR A 216 0.74 -6.34 3.26
N GLY A 217 0.46 -7.23 2.30
CA GLY A 217 0.18 -6.87 0.93
C GLY A 217 -1.32 -6.70 0.66
N GLN A 218 -1.68 -5.66 -0.07
CA GLN A 218 -3.02 -5.53 -0.62
C GLN A 218 -3.32 -6.73 -1.51
N PRO A 219 -4.49 -7.38 -1.37
CA PRO A 219 -4.93 -8.40 -2.31
C PRO A 219 -4.95 -7.86 -3.74
N VAL A 220 -4.56 -8.65 -4.71
CA VAL A 220 -4.63 -8.27 -6.12
C VAL A 220 -5.54 -9.23 -6.86
N ILE A 221 -6.58 -8.70 -7.51
CA ILE A 221 -7.51 -9.47 -8.33
C ILE A 221 -7.08 -9.35 -9.79
N GLU A 222 -6.91 -10.50 -10.44
CA GLU A 222 -6.71 -10.58 -11.89
C GLU A 222 -7.49 -11.78 -12.45
N GLY A 223 -8.42 -11.50 -13.35
CA GLY A 223 -9.34 -12.51 -13.88
C GLY A 223 -10.16 -13.18 -12.79
N SER A 224 -10.10 -14.50 -12.72
CA SER A 224 -10.76 -15.31 -11.69
C SER A 224 -9.89 -15.62 -10.47
N SER A 225 -8.75 -14.98 -10.32
CA SER A 225 -7.80 -15.26 -9.23
C SER A 225 -7.59 -14.05 -8.33
N VAL A 226 -7.37 -14.33 -7.04
CA VAL A 226 -6.92 -13.35 -6.03
C VAL A 226 -5.55 -13.78 -5.52
N TYR A 227 -4.60 -12.85 -5.56
CA TYR A 227 -3.24 -13.05 -5.06
C TYR A 227 -3.10 -12.38 -3.70
N LEU A 228 -2.58 -13.13 -2.75
CA LEU A 228 -2.51 -12.78 -1.35
C LEU A 228 -1.08 -12.95 -0.84
N ALA A 229 -0.63 -12.06 0.05
CA ALA A 229 0.67 -12.16 0.68
C ALA A 229 0.61 -11.82 2.18
N SER A 230 1.31 -12.59 2.99
CA SER A 230 1.45 -12.35 4.43
C SER A 230 2.89 -12.00 4.80
N SER A 231 3.08 -11.32 5.93
CA SER A 231 4.40 -11.02 6.50
C SER A 231 5.13 -12.27 7.01
N VAL A 232 4.43 -13.40 7.18
CA VAL A 232 4.94 -14.60 7.84
C VAL A 232 5.35 -15.71 6.88
N GLY A 233 5.78 -15.36 5.68
CA GLY A 233 6.39 -16.30 4.74
C GLY A 233 5.41 -17.10 3.91
N ARG A 234 4.26 -16.55 3.55
CA ARG A 234 3.29 -17.18 2.65
C ARG A 234 2.75 -16.21 1.62
N MET A 235 2.70 -16.67 0.38
CA MET A 235 1.87 -16.12 -0.69
C MET A 235 0.96 -17.20 -1.24
N ALA A 236 -0.18 -16.81 -1.76
CA ALA A 236 -1.10 -17.74 -2.39
C ALA A 236 -1.89 -17.08 -3.51
N ALA A 237 -2.30 -17.87 -4.48
CA ALA A 237 -3.43 -17.56 -5.34
C ALA A 237 -4.63 -18.40 -4.90
N VAL A 238 -5.79 -17.76 -4.89
CA VAL A 238 -7.08 -18.39 -4.59
C VAL A 238 -8.07 -18.06 -5.71
N ASP A 239 -9.00 -18.96 -5.96
CA ASP A 239 -10.08 -18.70 -6.90
C ASP A 239 -11.02 -17.63 -6.33
N LEU A 240 -11.32 -16.61 -7.11
CA LEU A 240 -12.11 -15.45 -6.69
C LEU A 240 -13.57 -15.82 -6.35
N ASN A 241 -14.13 -16.86 -6.97
CA ASN A 241 -15.52 -17.23 -6.77
C ASN A 241 -15.74 -18.15 -5.57
N THR A 242 -14.76 -19.01 -5.30
CA THR A 242 -14.88 -20.09 -4.30
C THR A 242 -13.98 -19.91 -3.09
N GLY A 243 -12.93 -19.09 -3.17
CA GLY A 243 -11.89 -18.98 -2.15
C GLY A 243 -10.96 -20.21 -2.07
N LEU A 244 -11.12 -21.19 -2.96
CA LEU A 244 -10.27 -22.37 -2.98
C LEU A 244 -8.86 -22.03 -3.42
N ARG A 245 -7.89 -22.67 -2.77
CA ARG A 245 -6.48 -22.47 -3.01
C ARG A 245 -6.05 -23.04 -4.36
N ILE A 246 -5.50 -22.18 -5.23
CA ILE A 246 -4.91 -22.59 -6.51
C ILE A 246 -3.47 -23.05 -6.23
N TRP A 247 -2.68 -22.21 -5.56
CA TRP A 247 -1.32 -22.55 -5.13
C TRP A 247 -0.91 -21.80 -3.86
N THR A 248 0.16 -22.27 -3.22
CA THR A 248 0.80 -21.63 -2.07
C THR A 248 2.31 -21.66 -2.22
N ALA A 249 2.95 -20.49 -2.09
CA ALA A 249 4.40 -20.35 -2.05
C ALA A 249 4.90 -20.09 -0.62
N LYS A 250 6.14 -20.58 -0.33
CA LYS A 250 6.81 -20.40 0.97
C LYS A 250 7.60 -19.08 1.04
N HIS A 251 7.03 -18.03 0.47
CA HIS A 251 7.56 -16.67 0.45
C HIS A 251 6.45 -15.72 0.92
N GLY A 252 6.75 -14.87 1.89
CA GLY A 252 5.86 -13.79 2.29
C GLY A 252 6.15 -12.52 1.51
N SER A 253 5.44 -11.43 1.79
CA SER A 253 5.77 -10.09 1.31
C SER A 253 5.77 -9.08 2.44
N GLN A 254 6.63 -8.09 2.36
CA GLN A 254 6.65 -6.94 3.26
C GLN A 254 5.73 -5.80 2.79
N GLY A 255 5.16 -5.89 1.58
CA GLY A 255 4.34 -4.86 0.98
C GLY A 255 3.51 -5.38 -0.19
N HIS A 256 3.31 -4.51 -1.16
CA HIS A 256 2.52 -4.84 -2.35
C HIS A 256 3.13 -5.96 -3.17
N ILE A 257 2.26 -6.75 -3.79
CA ILE A 257 2.63 -7.68 -4.86
C ILE A 257 2.30 -7.04 -6.20
N LEU A 258 3.17 -7.23 -7.18
CA LEU A 258 2.99 -6.75 -8.54
C LEU A 258 2.76 -7.94 -9.46
N LEU A 259 1.68 -7.88 -10.21
CA LEU A 259 1.41 -8.84 -11.28
C LEU A 259 1.81 -8.23 -12.62
N ALA A 260 2.64 -8.94 -13.39
CA ALA A 260 2.99 -8.54 -14.75
C ALA A 260 3.19 -9.77 -15.63
N GLY A 261 2.39 -9.89 -16.69
CA GLY A 261 2.37 -11.06 -17.56
C GLY A 261 2.11 -12.34 -16.77
N ARG A 262 3.03 -13.30 -16.84
CA ARG A 262 2.96 -14.59 -16.12
C ARG A 262 3.77 -14.59 -14.81
N ALA A 263 4.08 -13.41 -14.27
CA ALA A 263 4.91 -13.27 -13.09
C ALA A 263 4.20 -12.57 -11.93
N VAL A 264 4.57 -12.96 -10.71
CA VAL A 264 4.29 -12.26 -9.46
C VAL A 264 5.62 -11.76 -8.92
N PHE A 265 5.74 -10.44 -8.74
CA PHE A 265 6.92 -9.81 -8.15
C PHE A 265 6.60 -9.27 -6.76
N ALA A 266 7.53 -9.42 -5.84
CA ALA A 266 7.39 -8.90 -4.49
C ALA A 266 8.74 -8.70 -3.80
N VAL A 267 8.77 -7.86 -2.78
CA VAL A 267 9.83 -7.86 -1.78
C VAL A 267 9.45 -8.86 -0.70
N SER A 268 10.23 -9.94 -0.57
CA SER A 268 9.92 -11.02 0.35
C SER A 268 10.13 -10.61 1.83
N ASP A 269 9.50 -11.34 2.73
CA ASP A 269 9.69 -11.27 4.19
C ASP A 269 11.15 -11.48 4.65
N THR A 270 11.99 -12.04 3.78
CA THR A 270 13.43 -12.22 4.01
C THR A 270 14.32 -11.14 3.39
N SER A 271 13.71 -10.04 2.89
CA SER A 271 14.39 -8.93 2.20
C SER A 271 15.08 -9.35 0.91
N ASN A 272 14.36 -10.07 0.06
CA ASN A 272 14.77 -10.35 -1.32
C ASN A 272 13.72 -9.82 -2.29
N LEU A 273 14.14 -9.26 -3.41
CA LEU A 273 13.27 -9.09 -4.55
C LEU A 273 13.10 -10.46 -5.22
N ILE A 274 11.87 -10.89 -5.39
CA ILE A 274 11.55 -12.22 -5.93
C ILE A 274 10.61 -12.15 -7.11
N ARG A 275 10.76 -13.11 -8.02
CA ARG A 275 9.80 -13.42 -9.08
C ARG A 275 9.28 -14.82 -8.89
N LEU A 276 7.96 -14.95 -8.80
CA LEU A 276 7.28 -16.24 -8.81
C LEU A 276 6.52 -16.43 -10.12
N SER A 277 6.32 -17.67 -10.50
CA SER A 277 5.36 -18.04 -11.54
C SER A 277 3.94 -17.75 -11.05
N LYS A 278 3.15 -17.08 -11.88
CA LYS A 278 1.76 -16.78 -11.59
C LYS A 278 0.87 -18.02 -11.62
N ASP A 279 1.27 -19.05 -12.35
CA ASP A 279 0.47 -20.25 -12.59
C ASP A 279 0.50 -21.21 -11.39
N ASP A 280 1.65 -21.35 -10.74
CA ASP A 280 1.87 -22.36 -9.69
C ASP A 280 2.62 -21.87 -8.45
N GLY A 281 3.05 -20.59 -8.43
CA GLY A 281 3.76 -19.98 -7.32
C GLY A 281 5.23 -20.43 -7.17
N THR A 282 5.81 -21.13 -8.15
CA THR A 282 7.23 -21.54 -8.12
C THR A 282 8.15 -20.34 -8.19
N LEU A 283 9.26 -20.39 -7.44
CA LEU A 283 10.29 -19.35 -7.46
C LEU A 283 11.08 -19.43 -8.75
N ILE A 284 11.11 -18.35 -9.53
CA ILE A 284 11.87 -18.23 -10.77
C ILE A 284 13.26 -17.66 -10.47
N TRP A 285 13.32 -16.54 -9.77
CA TRP A 285 14.56 -15.93 -9.30
C TRP A 285 14.38 -15.15 -7.99
N SER A 286 15.48 -14.91 -7.29
CA SER A 286 15.53 -14.18 -6.02
C SER A 286 16.82 -13.37 -5.92
N THR A 287 16.71 -12.06 -5.76
CA THR A 287 17.82 -11.12 -5.64
C THR A 287 17.86 -10.54 -4.24
N PRO A 288 18.96 -10.71 -3.48
CA PRO A 288 19.08 -10.18 -2.13
C PRO A 288 19.09 -8.65 -2.10
N LEU A 289 18.39 -8.08 -1.11
CA LEU A 289 18.39 -6.65 -0.82
C LEU A 289 19.10 -6.38 0.53
N PRO A 290 19.65 -5.18 0.75
CA PRO A 290 20.21 -4.80 2.05
C PRO A 290 19.19 -4.96 3.16
N LYS A 291 19.47 -5.84 4.14
CA LYS A 291 18.50 -6.15 5.21
C LYS A 291 18.69 -5.30 6.45
N PHE A 292 19.90 -5.22 6.98
CA PHE A 292 20.17 -4.61 8.26
C PHE A 292 20.82 -3.24 8.13
N THR A 293 20.37 -2.28 8.95
CA THR A 293 20.95 -0.93 8.98
C THR A 293 22.38 -0.89 9.56
N LYS A 294 22.78 -1.92 10.32
CA LYS A 294 24.12 -2.07 10.89
C LYS A 294 24.77 -3.37 10.45
N LYS A 295 26.05 -3.32 10.08
CA LYS A 295 26.82 -4.49 9.65
C LYS A 295 27.13 -5.45 10.82
N SER A 296 27.38 -4.91 12.02
CA SER A 296 27.73 -5.70 13.21
C SER A 296 26.53 -6.54 13.69
N LEU A 297 26.75 -7.84 13.89
CA LEU A 297 25.72 -8.80 14.36
C LEU A 297 25.03 -8.36 15.66
N LYS A 298 25.79 -7.79 16.62
CA LYS A 298 25.26 -7.32 17.92
C LYS A 298 24.33 -6.11 17.79
N LEU A 299 24.39 -5.35 16.68
CA LEU A 299 23.65 -4.13 16.44
C LEU A 299 22.55 -4.28 15.38
N ARG A 300 22.23 -5.50 14.95
CA ARG A 300 21.23 -5.81 13.90
C ARG A 300 19.78 -5.75 14.44
N ALA A 301 19.42 -4.69 15.14
CA ALA A 301 18.08 -4.49 15.67
C ALA A 301 17.11 -3.86 14.67
N LYS A 302 17.62 -3.09 13.69
CA LYS A 302 16.81 -2.38 12.69
C LYS A 302 17.08 -2.93 11.30
N ILE A 303 16.02 -3.04 10.50
CA ILE A 303 16.05 -3.46 9.10
C ILE A 303 15.71 -2.28 8.19
N HIS A 304 16.19 -2.34 6.96
CA HIS A 304 15.76 -1.44 5.90
C HIS A 304 14.37 -1.86 5.39
N ALA A 305 13.52 -0.87 5.13
CA ALA A 305 12.27 -1.05 4.40
C ALA A 305 12.53 -0.87 2.90
N HIS A 306 11.89 -1.71 2.09
CA HIS A 306 11.94 -1.65 0.63
C HIS A 306 10.52 -1.57 0.12
N PHE A 307 10.19 -0.48 -0.57
CA PHE A 307 8.86 -0.19 -1.06
C PHE A 307 8.75 -0.45 -2.57
N GLY A 308 7.68 -1.10 -2.99
CA GLY A 308 7.47 -1.61 -4.34
C GLY A 308 7.47 -3.14 -4.35
N PRO A 309 7.78 -3.82 -5.48
CA PRO A 309 8.20 -3.22 -6.75
C PRO A 309 7.05 -2.58 -7.53
N ILE A 310 7.38 -1.59 -8.35
CA ILE A 310 6.54 -1.12 -9.44
C ILE A 310 7.24 -1.43 -10.76
N LEU A 311 6.46 -1.62 -11.83
CA LEU A 311 6.99 -1.84 -13.19
C LEU A 311 6.78 -0.57 -14.02
N ALA A 312 7.87 0.04 -14.48
CA ALA A 312 7.84 1.19 -15.36
C ALA A 312 9.08 1.20 -16.26
N GLY A 313 8.92 1.61 -17.51
CA GLY A 313 10.01 1.59 -18.50
C GLY A 313 10.68 0.21 -18.60
N GLU A 314 9.87 -0.86 -18.56
CA GLU A 314 10.32 -2.27 -18.59
C GLU A 314 11.26 -2.69 -17.46
N ARG A 315 11.28 -1.94 -16.34
CA ARG A 315 12.15 -2.21 -15.18
C ARG A 315 11.33 -2.30 -13.90
N LEU A 316 11.77 -3.14 -12.99
CA LEU A 316 11.26 -3.17 -11.63
C LEU A 316 11.97 -2.08 -10.81
N ILE A 317 11.20 -1.24 -10.15
CA ILE A 317 11.70 -0.11 -9.37
C ILE A 317 11.35 -0.33 -7.92
N LEU A 318 12.35 -0.20 -7.04
CA LEU A 318 12.21 -0.19 -5.59
C LEU A 318 12.74 1.12 -5.03
N ALA A 319 11.99 1.76 -4.15
CA ALA A 319 12.47 2.84 -3.31
C ALA A 319 12.73 2.31 -1.89
N SER A 320 13.87 2.62 -1.31
CA SER A 320 14.31 2.00 -0.06
C SER A 320 14.64 3.02 1.02
N SER A 321 14.43 2.66 2.28
CA SER A 321 14.77 3.49 3.43
C SER A 321 16.28 3.66 3.65
N ASP A 322 17.12 2.93 2.91
CA ASP A 322 18.57 3.08 2.91
C ASP A 322 19.08 4.23 2.02
N GLY A 323 18.18 5.00 1.43
CA GLY A 323 18.53 6.17 0.63
C GLY A 323 18.78 5.87 -0.84
N LEU A 324 18.29 4.76 -1.37
CA LEU A 324 18.48 4.40 -2.77
C LEU A 324 17.15 4.02 -3.46
N ILE A 325 17.01 4.45 -4.70
CA ILE A 325 16.10 3.90 -5.69
C ILE A 325 16.88 2.88 -6.49
N ARG A 326 16.38 1.66 -6.64
CA ARG A 326 17.00 0.57 -7.37
C ARG A 326 16.14 0.15 -8.55
N GLN A 327 16.78 -0.07 -9.68
CA GLN A 327 16.14 -0.53 -10.91
C GLN A 327 16.66 -1.92 -11.25
N PHE A 328 15.76 -2.87 -11.49
CA PHE A 328 16.11 -4.27 -11.77
C PHE A 328 15.50 -4.74 -13.09
N ASN A 329 16.18 -5.67 -13.73
CA ASN A 329 15.66 -6.39 -14.88
C ASN A 329 14.57 -7.39 -14.41
N PRO A 330 13.32 -7.31 -14.92
CA PRO A 330 12.27 -8.23 -14.50
C PRO A 330 12.48 -9.68 -14.96
N SER A 331 13.33 -9.91 -15.97
CA SER A 331 13.55 -11.26 -16.51
C SER A 331 14.41 -12.13 -15.58
N ASP A 332 15.47 -11.57 -15.02
CA ASP A 332 16.49 -12.29 -14.26
C ASP A 332 16.80 -11.70 -12.87
N GLY A 333 16.24 -10.52 -12.54
CA GLY A 333 16.43 -9.85 -11.24
C GLY A 333 17.79 -9.17 -11.10
N THR A 334 18.54 -8.96 -12.18
CA THR A 334 19.83 -8.23 -12.13
C THR A 334 19.60 -6.76 -11.83
N LEU A 335 20.45 -6.18 -10.98
CA LEU A 335 20.46 -4.75 -10.68
C LEU A 335 21.01 -3.99 -11.89
N LEU A 336 20.20 -3.12 -12.47
CA LEU A 336 20.54 -2.30 -13.63
C LEU A 336 21.20 -0.98 -13.22
N SER A 337 20.59 -0.28 -12.26
CA SER A 337 21.09 1.01 -11.79
C SER A 337 20.60 1.33 -10.38
N THR A 338 21.24 2.31 -9.77
CA THR A 338 20.85 2.91 -8.49
C THR A 338 20.86 4.42 -8.60
N VAL A 339 19.91 5.07 -7.94
CA VAL A 339 19.80 6.53 -7.86
C VAL A 339 19.70 6.93 -6.39
N GLU A 340 20.42 7.98 -5.98
CA GLU A 340 20.34 8.49 -4.62
C GLU A 340 18.94 9.06 -4.31
N LEU A 341 18.42 8.69 -3.15
CA LEU A 341 17.17 9.17 -2.60
C LEU A 341 17.44 9.84 -1.25
N PRO A 342 17.48 11.17 -1.18
CA PRO A 342 17.72 11.88 0.07
C PRO A 342 16.78 11.44 1.18
N ALA A 343 17.34 11.11 2.35
CA ALA A 343 16.64 10.68 3.56
C ALA A 343 15.92 9.31 3.49
N GLY A 344 15.99 8.61 2.37
CA GLY A 344 15.33 7.31 2.18
C GLY A 344 13.82 7.38 2.02
N ALA A 345 13.25 6.34 1.41
CA ALA A 345 11.81 6.25 1.16
C ALA A 345 11.01 6.01 2.45
N ALA A 346 9.83 6.63 2.53
CA ALA A 346 8.83 6.42 3.58
C ALA A 346 7.65 5.54 3.13
N SER A 347 7.35 5.52 1.83
CA SER A 347 6.24 4.76 1.27
C SER A 347 6.54 4.28 -0.15
N ALA A 348 5.61 3.52 -0.72
CA ALA A 348 5.73 3.03 -2.10
C ALA A 348 5.75 4.20 -3.11
N PRO A 349 6.63 4.14 -4.12
CA PRO A 349 6.66 5.13 -5.18
C PRO A 349 5.47 4.96 -6.13
N ILE A 350 5.15 6.03 -6.88
CA ILE A 350 4.20 6.00 -7.99
C ILE A 350 4.85 6.57 -9.25
N VAL A 351 4.35 6.15 -10.41
CA VAL A 351 4.75 6.74 -11.71
C VAL A 351 3.54 7.37 -12.37
N VAL A 352 3.69 8.63 -12.75
CA VAL A 352 2.66 9.43 -13.41
C VAL A 352 3.32 10.21 -14.55
N ASN A 353 2.79 10.10 -15.77
CA ASN A 353 3.24 10.82 -16.95
C ASN A 353 4.78 10.82 -17.15
N GLY A 354 5.41 9.64 -17.00
CA GLY A 354 6.86 9.47 -17.18
C GLY A 354 7.71 10.05 -16.05
N THR A 355 7.13 10.34 -14.89
CA THR A 355 7.82 10.85 -13.71
C THR A 355 7.60 9.91 -12.52
N LEU A 356 8.69 9.55 -11.86
CA LEU A 356 8.66 8.74 -10.62
C LEU A 356 8.58 9.69 -9.43
N TYR A 357 7.55 9.52 -8.61
CA TYR A 357 7.35 10.26 -7.37
C TYR A 357 7.63 9.38 -6.17
N VAL A 358 8.47 9.86 -5.26
CA VAL A 358 8.85 9.16 -4.04
C VAL A 358 8.70 10.08 -2.84
N LEU A 359 8.02 9.61 -1.81
CA LEU A 359 7.91 10.30 -0.54
C LEU A 359 9.02 9.82 0.40
N ASN A 360 9.80 10.74 0.95
CA ASN A 360 10.91 10.41 1.84
C ASN A 360 10.53 10.52 3.32
N THR A 361 11.38 10.00 4.21
CA THR A 361 11.15 10.02 5.66
C THR A 361 11.23 11.41 6.29
N ARG A 362 11.67 12.42 5.56
CA ARG A 362 11.62 13.82 6.02
C ARG A 362 10.27 14.49 5.74
N GLY A 363 9.40 13.89 4.94
CA GLY A 363 8.16 14.49 4.46
C GLY A 363 8.37 15.38 3.24
N ASP A 364 9.31 15.02 2.38
CA ASP A 364 9.47 15.64 1.07
C ASP A 364 8.97 14.69 -0.01
N LEU A 365 8.19 15.20 -0.96
CA LEU A 365 7.88 14.53 -2.22
C LEU A 365 8.96 14.88 -3.23
N LEU A 366 9.60 13.86 -3.79
CA LEU A 366 10.66 13.99 -4.79
C LEU A 366 10.16 13.46 -6.12
N ALA A 367 10.45 14.20 -7.20
CA ALA A 367 10.14 13.82 -8.56
C ALA A 367 11.41 13.53 -9.35
N PHE A 368 11.47 12.34 -9.96
CA PHE A 368 12.59 11.88 -10.79
C PHE A 368 12.09 11.63 -12.23
N ARG A 369 12.90 12.09 -13.16
CA ARG A 369 12.63 11.89 -14.57
C ARG A 369 13.92 11.77 -15.38
#